data_f53c69aad16d52e227f23b7ab868a96c
#
_entry.id   f53c69aad16d52e227f23b7ab868a96c
#
_cell.length_a   1.000
_cell.length_b   1.000
_cell.length_c   1.000
_cell.angle_alpha   90.00
_cell.angle_beta   90.00
_cell.angle_gamma   90.00
#
_symmetry.space_group_name_H-M   'P 1'
#
loop_
_entity.id
_entity.type
_entity.pdbx_description
1 polymer ?
#
loop_
_entity_poly.entity_id
_entity_poly.type
_entity_poly.pdbx_seq_one_letter_code
_entity_poly.pdbx_strand_id
1 'polypeptide(L)'
;MPTTLSELWNAFVEERSISLCPTSLTSDYRQVTKWLGRCPIQDFEEARKIMIWILGEKPVLTSRRVAMYTKTMYKWAAQEDVAYINRNPLASFKMPKAPQRDEEVIVIPRNEVGLVLAALEAKLTYKNVNWAWYTEFMLQTAMRTGEVRALLWDDIKDNKILVHQNYTLTHGLKDSTKTNKRRWVPLNGKCQEILKQLPQDDRFIFPWDRLAFQSYFRKKLQPFYQAELITHLYRPYDCRHTAISRWIEAGIPVPQVASWAGNTSEIIFKHYCNSTKEYEIPEL
;
A
#
# COMPACT_ATOMS: atom_id res chain seq x y z
N MET A 1 -26.88 4.26 25.93
CA MET A 1 -26.75 2.97 25.27
C MET A 1 -27.11 3.13 23.80
N PRO A 2 -26.35 2.53 22.85
CA PRO A 2 -26.71 2.60 21.43
C PRO A 2 -28.03 1.90 21.18
N THR A 3 -28.88 2.49 20.34
CA THR A 3 -30.20 1.97 19.95
C THR A 3 -30.23 1.57 18.47
N THR A 4 -29.27 2.06 17.68
CA THR A 4 -29.17 1.78 16.25
C THR A 4 -27.80 1.20 15.87
N LEU A 5 -27.72 0.52 14.72
CA LEU A 5 -26.48 0.03 14.13
C LEU A 5 -25.43 1.14 13.97
N SER A 6 -25.87 2.32 13.52
CA SER A 6 -24.99 3.48 13.35
C SER A 6 -24.46 4.01 14.67
N GLU A 7 -25.28 4.01 15.73
CA GLU A 7 -24.86 4.42 17.08
C GLU A 7 -23.88 3.40 17.69
N LEU A 8 -24.15 2.11 17.52
CA LEU A 8 -23.24 1.05 17.97
C LEU A 8 -21.87 1.15 17.26
N TRP A 9 -21.87 1.44 15.97
CA TRP A 9 -20.64 1.68 15.23
C TRP A 9 -19.90 2.92 15.71
N ASN A 10 -20.58 4.02 15.98
CA ASN A 10 -19.96 5.25 16.47
C ASN A 10 -19.31 5.05 17.84
N ALA A 11 -19.97 4.35 18.78
CA ALA A 11 -19.40 4.00 20.06
C ALA A 11 -18.13 3.14 19.92
N PHE A 12 -18.14 2.16 19.01
CA PHE A 12 -16.96 1.36 18.70
C PHE A 12 -15.82 2.21 18.13
N VAL A 13 -16.11 3.15 17.23
CA VAL A 13 -15.10 4.04 16.63
C VAL A 13 -14.51 4.96 17.68
N GLU A 14 -15.31 5.51 18.57
CA GLU A 14 -14.87 6.40 19.64
C GLU A 14 -13.85 5.73 20.55
N GLU A 15 -14.14 4.53 21.05
CA GLU A 15 -13.19 3.77 21.89
C GLU A 15 -11.92 3.40 21.12
N ARG A 16 -12.08 2.90 19.88
CA ARG A 16 -10.93 2.52 19.06
C ARG A 16 -10.07 3.70 18.63
N SER A 17 -10.61 4.90 18.60
CA SER A 17 -9.88 6.12 18.18
C SER A 17 -8.65 6.40 19.05
N ILE A 18 -8.67 5.98 20.31
CA ILE A 18 -7.57 6.12 21.27
C ILE A 18 -6.32 5.34 20.82
N SER A 19 -6.50 4.19 20.18
CA SER A 19 -5.40 3.26 19.83
C SER A 19 -5.11 3.18 18.33
N LEU A 20 -5.99 3.71 17.48
CA LEU A 20 -5.88 3.57 16.05
C LEU A 20 -5.04 4.67 15.41
N CYS A 21 -4.31 4.27 14.36
CA CYS A 21 -3.64 5.22 13.50
C CYS A 21 -4.67 6.17 12.83
N PRO A 22 -4.47 7.50 12.87
CA PRO A 22 -5.37 8.48 12.26
C PRO A 22 -5.74 8.20 10.80
N THR A 23 -4.81 7.62 10.02
CA THR A 23 -5.08 7.23 8.62
C THR A 23 -6.15 6.15 8.52
N SER A 24 -6.18 5.19 9.44
CA SER A 24 -7.22 4.14 9.45
C SER A 24 -8.59 4.73 9.76
N LEU A 25 -8.67 5.65 10.72
CA LEU A 25 -9.91 6.36 11.06
C LEU A 25 -10.47 7.14 9.87
N THR A 26 -9.62 7.89 9.18
CA THR A 26 -10.05 8.76 8.07
C THR A 26 -10.28 8.01 6.74
N SER A 27 -9.79 6.80 6.60
CA SER A 27 -9.98 5.97 5.40
C SER A 27 -10.97 4.83 5.62
N ASP A 28 -10.53 3.79 6.32
CA ASP A 28 -11.31 2.55 6.44
C ASP A 28 -12.55 2.73 7.32
N TYR A 29 -12.39 3.34 8.49
CA TYR A 29 -13.50 3.56 9.41
C TYR A 29 -14.54 4.52 8.82
N ARG A 30 -14.11 5.63 8.20
CA ARG A 30 -15.02 6.54 7.49
C ARG A 30 -15.80 5.84 6.38
N GLN A 31 -15.17 4.90 5.67
CA GLN A 31 -15.85 4.11 4.65
C GLN A 31 -16.92 3.21 5.28
N VAL A 32 -16.60 2.53 6.37
CA VAL A 32 -17.55 1.67 7.11
C VAL A 32 -18.70 2.51 7.64
N THR A 33 -18.44 3.68 8.25
CA THR A 33 -19.49 4.62 8.70
C THR A 33 -20.48 4.95 7.59
N LYS A 34 -19.99 5.28 6.39
CA LYS A 34 -20.85 5.57 5.24
C LYS A 34 -21.69 4.37 4.82
N TRP A 35 -21.15 3.15 4.93
CA TRP A 35 -21.86 1.95 4.55
C TRP A 35 -22.92 1.58 5.57
N LEU A 36 -22.60 1.58 6.85
CA LEU A 36 -23.57 1.26 7.91
C LEU A 36 -24.66 2.33 8.02
N GLY A 37 -24.35 3.62 7.78
CA GLY A 37 -25.35 4.69 7.77
C GLY A 37 -26.37 4.58 6.64
N ARG A 38 -26.06 3.89 5.53
CA ARG A 38 -27.02 3.62 4.44
C ARG A 38 -27.64 2.22 4.49
N CYS A 39 -27.25 1.40 5.48
CA CYS A 39 -27.86 0.10 5.68
C CYS A 39 -29.36 0.30 6.05
N PRO A 40 -30.30 -0.34 5.36
CA PRO A 40 -31.72 -0.19 5.68
C PRO A 40 -32.10 -0.86 7.02
N ILE A 41 -31.24 -1.75 7.53
CA ILE A 41 -31.45 -2.50 8.78
C ILE A 41 -30.66 -1.78 9.87
N GLN A 42 -31.33 -0.95 10.64
CA GLN A 42 -30.68 -0.21 11.74
C GLN A 42 -30.81 -0.91 13.11
N ASP A 43 -31.69 -1.90 13.22
CA ASP A 43 -31.71 -2.77 14.40
C ASP A 43 -30.48 -3.67 14.40
N PHE A 44 -29.53 -3.40 15.31
CA PHE A 44 -28.28 -4.16 15.39
C PHE A 44 -28.46 -5.59 15.94
N GLU A 45 -29.63 -5.92 16.51
CA GLU A 45 -29.93 -7.31 16.91
C GLU A 45 -30.10 -8.21 15.67
N GLU A 46 -30.49 -7.64 14.53
CA GLU A 46 -30.57 -8.33 13.24
C GLU A 46 -29.22 -8.54 12.53
N ALA A 47 -28.16 -8.76 13.30
CA ALA A 47 -26.78 -8.83 12.86
C ALA A 47 -26.53 -9.69 11.61
N ARG A 48 -27.20 -10.84 11.48
CA ARG A 48 -27.06 -11.72 10.30
C ARG A 48 -27.65 -11.11 9.04
N LYS A 49 -28.79 -10.43 9.13
CA LYS A 49 -29.39 -9.73 7.99
C LYS A 49 -28.52 -8.56 7.53
N ILE A 50 -27.96 -7.80 8.49
CA ILE A 50 -27.00 -6.73 8.21
C ILE A 50 -25.78 -7.29 7.45
N MET A 51 -25.21 -8.40 7.90
CA MET A 51 -24.05 -9.03 7.21
C MET A 51 -24.39 -9.50 5.80
N ILE A 52 -25.58 -10.07 5.61
CA ILE A 52 -26.06 -10.51 4.27
C ILE A 52 -26.19 -9.30 3.35
N TRP A 53 -26.80 -8.22 3.83
CA TRP A 53 -26.92 -6.99 3.06
C TRP A 53 -25.54 -6.42 2.68
N ILE A 54 -24.63 -6.26 3.65
CA ILE A 54 -23.27 -5.77 3.38
C ILE A 54 -22.57 -6.60 2.30
N LEU A 55 -22.65 -7.93 2.40
CA LEU A 55 -21.95 -8.85 1.49
C LEU A 55 -22.61 -8.91 0.09
N GLY A 56 -23.88 -8.54 -0.03
CA GLY A 56 -24.58 -8.39 -1.30
C GLY A 56 -24.18 -7.15 -2.10
N GLU A 57 -23.63 -6.14 -1.44
CA GLU A 57 -23.29 -4.86 -2.04
C GLU A 57 -21.98 -4.91 -2.87
N LYS A 58 -21.85 -4.00 -3.84
CA LYS A 58 -20.65 -3.83 -4.69
C LYS A 58 -19.88 -2.56 -4.29
N PRO A 59 -18.54 -2.54 -4.45
CA PRO A 59 -17.66 -3.63 -4.96
C PRO A 59 -17.38 -4.71 -3.90
N VAL A 60 -17.28 -5.97 -4.30
CA VAL A 60 -17.15 -7.15 -3.42
C VAL A 60 -16.02 -7.05 -2.39
N LEU A 61 -14.87 -6.51 -2.76
CA LEU A 61 -13.75 -6.38 -1.82
C LEU A 61 -13.99 -5.31 -0.75
N THR A 62 -14.71 -4.25 -1.11
CA THR A 62 -15.10 -3.22 -0.16
C THR A 62 -16.15 -3.76 0.80
N SER A 63 -17.17 -4.45 0.29
CA SER A 63 -18.21 -5.06 1.13
C SER A 63 -17.63 -6.08 2.12
N ARG A 64 -16.70 -6.91 1.66
CA ARG A 64 -15.98 -7.84 2.57
C ARG A 64 -15.20 -7.12 3.66
N ARG A 65 -14.52 -6.03 3.33
CA ARG A 65 -13.78 -5.22 4.32
C ARG A 65 -14.76 -4.61 5.33
N VAL A 66 -15.86 -4.04 4.87
CA VAL A 66 -16.91 -3.51 5.75
C VAL A 66 -17.45 -4.62 6.65
N ALA A 67 -17.75 -5.80 6.11
CA ALA A 67 -18.23 -6.95 6.88
C ALA A 67 -17.21 -7.40 7.95
N MET A 68 -15.92 -7.38 7.66
CA MET A 68 -14.88 -7.68 8.65
C MET A 68 -14.87 -6.69 9.81
N TYR A 69 -14.97 -5.39 9.53
CA TYR A 69 -15.05 -4.38 10.57
C TYR A 69 -16.33 -4.49 11.38
N THR A 70 -17.48 -4.74 10.72
CA THR A 70 -18.77 -4.96 11.38
C THR A 70 -18.70 -6.18 12.31
N LYS A 71 -18.10 -7.29 11.86
CA LYS A 71 -17.89 -8.47 12.71
C LYS A 71 -17.01 -8.16 13.94
N THR A 72 -15.99 -7.32 13.77
CA THR A 72 -15.12 -6.88 14.86
C THR A 72 -15.86 -6.00 15.86
N MET A 73 -16.73 -5.10 15.39
CA MET A 73 -17.62 -4.29 16.23
C MET A 73 -18.54 -5.17 17.09
N TYR A 74 -19.20 -6.17 16.50
CA TYR A 74 -20.06 -7.10 17.27
C TYR A 74 -19.28 -7.93 18.29
N LYS A 75 -18.04 -8.31 17.97
CA LYS A 75 -17.18 -8.99 18.93
C LYS A 75 -16.86 -8.08 20.12
N TRP A 76 -16.55 -6.81 19.86
CA TRP A 76 -16.29 -5.79 20.88
C TRP A 76 -17.54 -5.52 21.74
N ALA A 77 -18.71 -5.30 21.12
CA ALA A 77 -19.95 -5.00 21.81
C ALA A 77 -20.41 -6.08 22.79
N ALA A 78 -19.92 -7.32 22.62
CA ALA A 78 -20.20 -8.46 23.47
C ALA A 78 -19.12 -8.74 24.55
N GLN A 79 -18.12 -7.83 24.71
CA GLN A 79 -17.14 -7.93 25.78
C GLN A 79 -17.79 -7.57 27.12
N GLU A 80 -17.33 -8.20 28.21
CA GLU A 80 -17.92 -8.04 29.54
C GLU A 80 -17.86 -6.60 30.05
N ASP A 81 -16.81 -5.87 29.72
CA ASP A 81 -16.57 -4.46 30.06
C ASP A 81 -17.37 -3.48 29.23
N VAL A 82 -17.86 -3.88 28.05
CA VAL A 82 -18.68 -3.08 27.14
C VAL A 82 -20.16 -3.40 27.28
N ALA A 83 -20.51 -4.67 27.23
CA ALA A 83 -21.83 -5.25 27.50
C ALA A 83 -23.03 -4.58 26.77
N TYR A 84 -22.83 -4.07 25.55
CA TYR A 84 -23.95 -3.54 24.75
C TYR A 84 -24.85 -4.65 24.20
N ILE A 85 -24.33 -5.85 24.05
CA ILE A 85 -25.05 -7.06 23.66
C ILE A 85 -24.60 -8.23 24.56
N ASN A 86 -25.54 -9.11 24.95
CA ASN A 86 -25.25 -10.22 25.88
C ASN A 86 -24.29 -11.26 25.29
N ARG A 87 -24.32 -11.47 23.99
CA ARG A 87 -23.42 -12.41 23.26
C ARG A 87 -23.21 -11.96 21.83
N ASN A 88 -22.05 -12.30 21.25
CA ASN A 88 -21.78 -12.00 19.87
C ASN A 88 -22.64 -12.84 18.91
N PRO A 89 -23.63 -12.23 18.19
CA PRO A 89 -24.53 -12.97 17.28
C PRO A 89 -23.82 -13.48 16.02
N LEU A 90 -22.60 -12.96 15.75
CA LEU A 90 -21.77 -13.31 14.59
C LEU A 90 -20.61 -14.26 14.94
N ALA A 91 -20.57 -14.84 16.14
CA ALA A 91 -19.50 -15.74 16.56
C ALA A 91 -19.32 -16.91 15.58
N SER A 92 -20.42 -17.54 15.16
CA SER A 92 -20.44 -18.64 14.20
C SER A 92 -20.58 -18.21 12.73
N PHE A 93 -20.61 -16.88 12.45
CA PHE A 93 -20.77 -16.40 11.08
C PHE A 93 -19.49 -16.62 10.28
N LYS A 94 -19.59 -17.48 9.24
CA LYS A 94 -18.47 -17.77 8.34
C LYS A 94 -18.46 -16.73 7.20
N MET A 95 -17.38 -15.98 7.11
CA MET A 95 -17.17 -15.07 5.97
C MET A 95 -17.04 -15.89 4.68
N PRO A 96 -17.69 -15.49 3.58
CA PRO A 96 -17.47 -16.10 2.27
C PRO A 96 -15.97 -16.07 1.93
N LYS A 97 -15.50 -17.05 1.15
CA LYS A 97 -14.10 -17.02 0.66
C LYS A 97 -13.86 -15.71 -0.13
N ALA A 98 -12.70 -15.13 0.03
CA ALA A 98 -12.33 -14.00 -0.81
C ALA A 98 -12.35 -14.45 -2.28
N PRO A 99 -12.82 -13.63 -3.22
CA PRO A 99 -12.62 -13.93 -4.62
C PRO A 99 -11.11 -14.10 -4.85
N GLN A 100 -10.76 -15.22 -5.46
CA GLN A 100 -9.38 -15.47 -5.82
C GLN A 100 -8.97 -14.38 -6.79
N ARG A 101 -7.98 -13.61 -6.42
CA ARG A 101 -7.31 -12.72 -7.35
C ARG A 101 -6.04 -13.44 -7.76
N ASP A 102 -5.96 -13.78 -9.00
CA ASP A 102 -4.67 -13.92 -9.65
C ASP A 102 -4.10 -12.50 -9.75
N GLU A 103 -3.57 -12.00 -8.62
CA GLU A 103 -2.83 -10.75 -8.63
C GLU A 103 -1.50 -11.04 -9.32
N GLU A 104 -1.56 -11.05 -10.65
CA GLU A 104 -0.36 -11.09 -11.47
C GLU A 104 0.50 -9.87 -11.10
N VAL A 105 1.70 -10.15 -10.68
CA VAL A 105 2.68 -9.12 -10.38
C VAL A 105 3.12 -8.49 -11.69
N ILE A 106 2.63 -7.29 -11.97
CA ILE A 106 3.01 -6.56 -13.18
C ILE A 106 4.44 -6.05 -13.00
N VAL A 107 5.33 -6.55 -13.85
CA VAL A 107 6.74 -6.14 -13.94
C VAL A 107 6.93 -5.32 -15.21
N ILE A 108 7.56 -4.16 -15.11
CA ILE A 108 7.89 -3.34 -16.28
C ILE A 108 9.02 -4.03 -17.04
N PRO A 109 8.85 -4.46 -18.31
CA PRO A 109 9.89 -5.09 -19.11
C PRO A 109 11.13 -4.17 -19.24
N ARG A 110 12.31 -4.78 -19.39
CA ARG A 110 13.57 -3.99 -19.46
C ARG A 110 13.59 -2.99 -20.61
N ASN A 111 13.05 -3.39 -21.76
CA ASN A 111 12.94 -2.53 -22.95
C ASN A 111 11.91 -1.41 -22.81
N GLU A 112 10.96 -1.50 -21.86
CA GLU A 112 9.94 -0.48 -21.63
C GLU A 112 10.33 0.54 -20.54
N VAL A 113 11.33 0.22 -19.70
CA VAL A 113 11.75 1.14 -18.62
C VAL A 113 12.17 2.50 -19.17
N GLY A 114 12.97 2.51 -20.24
CA GLY A 114 13.39 3.75 -20.88
C GLY A 114 12.21 4.59 -21.38
N LEU A 115 11.19 3.95 -21.96
CA LEU A 115 9.96 4.60 -22.40
C LEU A 115 9.15 5.19 -21.24
N VAL A 116 9.03 4.43 -20.15
CA VAL A 116 8.35 4.91 -18.93
C VAL A 116 9.06 6.13 -18.35
N LEU A 117 10.40 6.11 -18.27
CA LEU A 117 11.17 7.24 -17.75
C LEU A 117 11.07 8.45 -18.69
N ALA A 118 11.20 8.25 -20.00
CA ALA A 118 11.05 9.33 -20.99
C ALA A 118 9.67 10.00 -20.96
N ALA A 119 8.60 9.20 -20.75
CA ALA A 119 7.26 9.74 -20.61
C ALA A 119 7.09 10.63 -19.37
N LEU A 120 7.89 10.38 -18.33
CA LEU A 120 7.84 11.09 -17.04
C LEU A 120 8.85 12.22 -16.94
N GLU A 121 9.77 12.30 -17.89
CA GLU A 121 10.74 13.40 -17.96
C GLU A 121 10.00 14.71 -18.25
N ALA A 122 9.96 15.59 -17.27
CA ALA A 122 9.42 16.91 -17.44
C ALA A 122 10.58 17.86 -17.83
N LYS A 123 10.45 18.55 -18.94
CA LYS A 123 11.21 19.79 -19.15
C LYS A 123 10.87 20.70 -17.97
N LEU A 124 11.88 21.08 -17.21
CA LEU A 124 11.86 21.88 -15.99
C LEU A 124 10.73 22.92 -16.01
N THR A 125 9.66 22.65 -15.29
CA THR A 125 8.60 23.61 -15.00
C THR A 125 8.44 23.67 -13.50
N TYR A 126 8.18 24.83 -12.98
CA TYR A 126 7.86 25.17 -11.59
C TYR A 126 8.33 24.15 -10.55
N LYS A 127 9.41 24.43 -9.81
CA LYS A 127 10.03 23.65 -8.72
C LYS A 127 11.00 22.52 -9.12
N ASN A 128 11.57 22.51 -10.30
CA ASN A 128 12.61 21.52 -10.69
C ASN A 128 12.23 20.05 -10.43
N VAL A 129 10.95 19.70 -10.56
CA VAL A 129 10.46 18.34 -10.30
C VAL A 129 10.74 17.45 -11.50
N ASN A 130 11.65 16.50 -11.39
CA ASN A 130 11.86 15.44 -12.38
C ASN A 130 11.26 14.11 -11.89
N TRP A 131 10.05 13.81 -12.36
CA TRP A 131 9.35 12.58 -11.99
C TRP A 131 10.02 11.31 -12.54
N ALA A 132 10.85 11.43 -13.58
CA ALA A 132 11.65 10.30 -14.05
C ALA A 132 12.69 9.88 -13.01
N TRP A 133 13.39 10.82 -12.37
CA TRP A 133 14.33 10.52 -11.28
C TRP A 133 13.64 9.88 -10.06
N TYR A 134 12.46 10.37 -9.69
CA TYR A 134 11.67 9.79 -8.62
C TYR A 134 11.29 8.33 -8.94
N THR A 135 10.83 8.10 -10.17
CA THR A 135 10.43 6.77 -10.66
C THR A 135 11.63 5.83 -10.73
N GLU A 136 12.74 6.30 -11.27
CA GLU A 136 13.96 5.51 -11.36
C GLU A 136 14.50 5.16 -9.98
N PHE A 137 14.48 6.11 -9.03
CA PHE A 137 14.84 5.82 -7.65
C PHE A 137 13.97 4.73 -7.03
N MET A 138 12.67 4.73 -7.31
CA MET A 138 11.76 3.64 -6.91
C MET A 138 12.11 2.30 -7.56
N LEU A 139 12.47 2.30 -8.85
CA LEU A 139 12.88 1.10 -9.59
C LEU A 139 14.19 0.50 -9.06
N GLN A 140 15.07 1.32 -8.48
CA GLN A 140 16.35 0.88 -7.93
C GLN A 140 16.23 0.42 -6.46
N THR A 141 15.29 0.97 -5.69
CA THR A 141 15.22 0.79 -4.23
C THR A 141 14.02 -0.03 -3.74
N ALA A 142 13.07 -0.35 -4.62
CA ALA A 142 11.81 -1.02 -4.27
C ALA A 142 11.00 -0.31 -3.16
N MET A 143 11.26 0.94 -2.86
CA MET A 143 10.54 1.69 -1.84
C MET A 143 9.10 2.00 -2.26
N ARG A 144 8.21 2.15 -1.27
CA ARG A 144 6.86 2.65 -1.50
C ARG A 144 6.90 4.15 -1.81
N THR A 145 5.97 4.65 -2.61
CA THR A 145 5.90 6.09 -2.95
C THR A 145 5.92 7.01 -1.72
N GLY A 146 5.22 6.63 -0.66
CA GLY A 146 5.21 7.42 0.59
C GLY A 146 6.52 7.35 1.37
N GLU A 147 7.28 6.26 1.26
CA GLU A 147 8.61 6.13 1.86
C GLU A 147 9.60 7.03 1.12
N VAL A 148 9.63 6.98 -0.22
CA VAL A 148 10.52 7.85 -1.03
C VAL A 148 10.23 9.34 -0.76
N ARG A 149 8.93 9.73 -0.64
CA ARG A 149 8.54 11.10 -0.32
C ARG A 149 9.01 11.55 1.08
N ALA A 150 9.22 10.62 1.99
CA ALA A 150 9.61 10.90 3.38
C ALA A 150 11.12 10.88 3.61
N LEU A 151 11.95 10.54 2.61
CA LEU A 151 13.40 10.44 2.75
C LEU A 151 14.04 11.78 3.05
N LEU A 152 14.97 11.79 3.99
CA LEU A 152 15.77 12.94 4.38
C LEU A 152 17.21 12.77 3.90
N TRP A 153 17.90 13.88 3.64
CA TRP A 153 19.33 13.84 3.35
C TRP A 153 20.15 13.24 4.49
N ASP A 154 19.75 13.49 5.74
CA ASP A 154 20.40 12.96 6.95
C ASP A 154 20.22 11.44 7.11
N ASP A 155 19.30 10.84 6.36
CA ASP A 155 19.10 9.39 6.36
C ASP A 155 20.16 8.62 5.54
N ILE A 156 21.02 9.32 4.79
CA ILE A 156 22.05 8.70 3.95
C ILE A 156 23.31 8.47 4.76
N LYS A 157 23.78 7.22 4.81
CA LYS A 157 25.04 6.84 5.46
C LYS A 157 25.67 5.63 4.74
N ASP A 158 26.97 5.71 4.47
CA ASP A 158 27.77 4.59 3.93
C ASP A 158 27.12 3.91 2.69
N ASN A 159 26.70 4.72 1.73
CA ASN A 159 25.99 4.25 0.52
C ASN A 159 24.69 3.47 0.81
N LYS A 160 24.06 3.73 1.93
CA LYS A 160 22.74 3.20 2.31
C LYS A 160 21.84 4.34 2.73
N ILE A 161 20.53 4.11 2.64
CA ILE A 161 19.54 5.05 3.14
C ILE A 161 18.64 4.37 4.16
N LEU A 162 18.38 5.06 5.27
CA LEU A 162 17.47 4.61 6.32
C LEU A 162 16.04 4.91 5.95
N VAL A 163 15.21 3.89 5.85
CA VAL A 163 13.76 4.02 5.64
C VAL A 163 13.07 3.80 6.97
N HIS A 164 12.61 4.87 7.59
CA HIS A 164 11.96 4.84 8.91
C HIS A 164 10.66 5.62 8.97
N GLN A 165 10.38 6.43 7.95
CA GLN A 165 9.23 7.33 7.86
C GLN A 165 8.37 7.03 6.63
N ASN A 166 7.16 7.55 6.62
CA ASN A 166 6.25 7.48 5.49
C ASN A 166 5.43 8.75 5.40
N TYR A 167 5.32 9.30 4.21
CA TYR A 167 4.47 10.45 3.95
C TYR A 167 3.08 10.01 3.49
N THR A 168 2.05 10.41 4.21
CA THR A 168 0.66 10.13 3.84
C THR A 168 -0.05 11.41 3.41
N LEU A 169 -1.06 11.28 2.55
CA LEU A 169 -1.77 12.45 2.02
C LEU A 169 -2.61 13.18 3.07
N THR A 170 -3.21 12.40 3.96
CA THR A 170 -4.15 12.91 4.96
C THR A 170 -3.49 13.43 6.23
N HIS A 171 -2.28 12.95 6.54
CA HIS A 171 -1.62 13.24 7.82
C HIS A 171 -0.15 13.66 7.67
N GLY A 172 0.31 13.91 6.43
CA GLY A 172 1.69 14.32 6.19
C GLY A 172 2.72 13.25 6.58
N LEU A 173 3.83 13.70 7.13
CA LEU A 173 4.92 12.86 7.59
C LEU A 173 4.52 12.06 8.83
N LYS A 174 4.87 10.77 8.82
CA LYS A 174 4.73 9.85 9.95
C LYS A 174 6.08 9.25 10.31
N ASP A 175 6.40 9.21 11.59
CA ASP A 175 7.63 8.62 12.12
C ASP A 175 7.60 7.08 12.14
N SER A 176 6.79 6.48 11.30
CA SER A 176 6.70 5.03 11.14
C SER A 176 6.37 4.63 9.72
N THR A 177 6.96 3.53 9.28
CA THR A 177 6.57 2.85 8.04
C THR A 177 5.28 2.05 8.22
N LYS A 178 4.67 1.56 7.13
CA LYS A 178 3.46 0.72 7.19
C LYS A 178 3.63 -0.54 8.07
N THR A 179 4.85 -1.06 8.15
CA THR A 179 5.20 -2.25 8.95
C THR A 179 5.83 -1.92 10.30
N ASN A 180 5.96 -0.64 10.62
CA ASN A 180 6.62 -0.12 11.83
C ASN A 180 8.09 -0.61 12.01
N LYS A 181 8.75 -1.01 10.91
CA LYS A 181 10.13 -1.48 10.90
C LYS A 181 11.02 -0.48 10.18
N ARG A 182 12.10 -0.08 10.86
CA ARG A 182 13.21 0.66 10.26
C ARG A 182 14.05 -0.30 9.45
N ARG A 183 14.60 0.15 8.31
CA ARG A 183 15.47 -0.66 7.48
C ARG A 183 16.47 0.18 6.70
N TRP A 184 17.64 -0.38 6.46
CA TRP A 184 18.62 0.18 5.54
C TRP A 184 18.45 -0.41 4.15
N VAL A 185 18.45 0.45 3.14
CA VAL A 185 18.40 0.06 1.73
C VAL A 185 19.68 0.53 1.06
N PRO A 186 20.44 -0.36 0.39
CA PRO A 186 21.65 0.04 -0.31
C PRO A 186 21.33 0.95 -1.49
N LEU A 187 22.20 1.91 -1.76
CA LEU A 187 22.13 2.83 -2.88
C LEU A 187 23.18 2.42 -3.92
N ASN A 188 22.73 1.93 -5.06
CA ASN A 188 23.62 1.62 -6.18
C ASN A 188 24.09 2.90 -6.90
N GLY A 189 24.97 2.73 -7.89
CA GLY A 189 25.55 3.85 -8.65
C GLY A 189 24.46 4.75 -9.26
N LYS A 190 23.37 4.17 -9.74
CA LYS A 190 22.27 4.94 -10.34
C LYS A 190 21.54 5.83 -9.33
N CYS A 191 21.29 5.29 -8.12
CA CYS A 191 20.75 6.11 -7.03
C CYS A 191 21.67 7.28 -6.69
N GLN A 192 23.00 7.03 -6.64
CA GLN A 192 23.98 8.06 -6.33
C GLN A 192 24.04 9.15 -7.42
N GLU A 193 23.95 8.76 -8.70
CA GLU A 193 23.85 9.72 -9.82
C GLU A 193 22.64 10.62 -9.69
N ILE A 194 21.47 10.05 -9.35
CA ILE A 194 20.24 10.83 -9.13
C ILE A 194 20.43 11.80 -7.97
N LEU A 195 20.95 11.32 -6.83
CA LEU A 195 21.14 12.15 -5.64
C LEU A 195 22.10 13.32 -5.88
N LYS A 196 23.14 13.14 -6.71
CA LYS A 196 24.08 14.23 -7.10
C LYS A 196 23.42 15.33 -7.92
N GLN A 197 22.33 15.02 -8.64
CA GLN A 197 21.62 15.97 -9.50
C GLN A 197 20.49 16.71 -8.78
N LEU A 198 20.09 16.23 -7.58
CA LEU A 198 19.02 16.83 -6.81
C LEU A 198 19.52 18.03 -5.99
N PRO A 199 18.76 19.13 -5.93
CA PRO A 199 19.09 20.26 -5.06
C PRO A 199 18.99 19.84 -3.59
N GLN A 200 19.89 20.37 -2.76
CA GLN A 200 19.92 20.14 -1.31
C GLN A 200 19.41 21.36 -0.54
N ASP A 201 18.39 22.02 -1.09
CA ASP A 201 17.76 23.23 -0.53
C ASP A 201 16.57 22.92 0.39
N ASP A 202 16.16 21.67 0.48
CA ASP A 202 15.13 21.14 1.37
C ASP A 202 15.71 20.01 2.22
N ARG A 203 15.15 19.78 3.40
CA ARG A 203 15.52 18.62 4.22
C ARG A 203 15.14 17.28 3.60
N PHE A 204 14.08 17.27 2.77
CA PHE A 204 13.64 16.09 2.03
C PHE A 204 14.42 15.95 0.73
N ILE A 205 14.79 14.72 0.38
CA ILE A 205 15.41 14.39 -0.91
C ILE A 205 14.45 14.64 -2.07
N PHE A 206 13.17 14.28 -1.87
CA PHE A 206 12.10 14.45 -2.85
C PHE A 206 10.94 15.23 -2.23
N PRO A 207 11.00 16.58 -2.12
CA PRO A 207 9.98 17.40 -1.48
C PRO A 207 8.67 17.53 -2.29
N TRP A 208 8.40 16.63 -3.20
CA TRP A 208 7.37 16.71 -4.24
C TRP A 208 6.04 16.10 -3.81
N ASP A 209 4.93 16.61 -4.36
CA ASP A 209 3.60 16.15 -4.01
C ASP A 209 3.31 14.75 -4.59
N ARG A 210 3.05 13.81 -3.69
CA ARG A 210 2.72 12.43 -4.04
C ARG A 210 1.41 12.27 -4.83
N LEU A 211 0.40 13.12 -4.60
CA LEU A 211 -0.86 13.07 -5.37
C LEU A 211 -0.63 13.52 -6.80
N ALA A 212 0.10 14.62 -6.94
CA ALA A 212 0.51 15.10 -8.24
C ALA A 212 1.28 14.02 -9.00
N PHE A 213 2.18 13.27 -8.30
CA PHE A 213 2.90 12.15 -8.90
C PHE A 213 1.99 11.06 -9.45
N GLN A 214 1.04 10.56 -8.65
CA GLN A 214 0.16 9.46 -9.08
C GLN A 214 -0.70 9.84 -10.29
N SER A 215 -1.26 11.05 -10.26
CA SER A 215 -2.07 11.58 -11.36
C SER A 215 -1.22 11.83 -12.61
N TYR A 216 -0.04 12.41 -12.43
CA TYR A 216 0.92 12.68 -13.49
C TYR A 216 1.41 11.40 -14.15
N PHE A 217 1.82 10.39 -13.36
CA PHE A 217 2.30 9.10 -13.81
C PHE A 217 1.31 8.45 -14.79
N ARG A 218 0.06 8.29 -14.37
CA ARG A 218 -0.98 7.70 -15.21
C ARG A 218 -1.24 8.54 -16.47
N LYS A 219 -1.40 9.86 -16.32
CA LYS A 219 -1.68 10.77 -17.42
C LYS A 219 -0.58 10.72 -18.49
N LYS A 220 0.69 10.63 -18.08
CA LYS A 220 1.84 10.61 -18.99
C LYS A 220 2.04 9.27 -19.67
N LEU A 221 1.72 8.17 -19.03
CA LEU A 221 1.82 6.85 -19.63
C LEU A 221 0.62 6.49 -20.53
N GLN A 222 -0.52 7.15 -20.36
CA GLN A 222 -1.72 6.86 -21.15
C GLN A 222 -1.49 6.92 -22.66
N PRO A 223 -0.83 7.95 -23.26
CA PRO A 223 -0.55 7.97 -24.69
C PRO A 223 0.36 6.84 -25.16
N PHE A 224 1.36 6.47 -24.36
CA PHE A 224 2.28 5.36 -24.69
C PHE A 224 1.55 4.02 -24.69
N TYR A 225 0.63 3.82 -23.74
CA TYR A 225 -0.21 2.63 -23.70
C TYR A 225 -1.19 2.57 -24.87
N GLN A 226 -1.82 3.69 -25.23
CA GLN A 226 -2.74 3.77 -26.38
C GLN A 226 -2.05 3.55 -27.73
N ALA A 227 -0.77 3.92 -27.81
CA ALA A 227 0.08 3.71 -28.98
C ALA A 227 0.79 2.33 -28.97
N GLU A 228 0.42 1.44 -28.02
CA GLU A 228 1.01 0.09 -27.86
C GLU A 228 2.54 0.08 -27.68
N LEU A 229 3.12 1.21 -27.25
CA LEU A 229 4.55 1.34 -26.98
C LEU A 229 4.93 0.70 -25.62
N ILE A 230 3.98 0.57 -24.73
CA ILE A 230 4.10 -0.13 -23.45
C ILE A 230 2.95 -1.12 -23.30
N THR A 231 3.23 -2.29 -22.72
CA THR A 231 2.28 -3.41 -22.63
C THR A 231 1.16 -3.19 -21.61
N HIS A 232 1.40 -2.36 -20.59
CA HIS A 232 0.44 -2.08 -19.53
C HIS A 232 0.40 -0.60 -19.18
N LEU A 233 -0.77 -0.13 -18.73
CA LEU A 233 -0.87 1.17 -18.09
C LEU A 233 -0.36 1.07 -16.64
N TYR A 234 0.97 1.12 -16.49
CA TYR A 234 1.64 0.93 -15.20
C TYR A 234 1.20 1.92 -14.13
N ARG A 235 1.33 1.49 -12.89
CA ARG A 235 1.11 2.28 -11.68
C ARG A 235 2.45 2.52 -10.98
N PRO A 236 2.60 3.57 -10.17
CA PRO A 236 3.83 3.78 -9.39
C PRO A 236 4.25 2.58 -8.54
N TYR A 237 3.30 1.76 -8.10
CA TYR A 237 3.58 0.57 -7.30
C TYR A 237 4.24 -0.56 -8.12
N ASP A 238 4.01 -0.58 -9.43
CA ASP A 238 4.62 -1.57 -10.33
C ASP A 238 6.14 -1.38 -10.48
N CYS A 239 6.65 -0.16 -10.19
CA CYS A 239 8.10 0.08 -10.04
C CYS A 239 8.71 -0.77 -8.92
N ARG A 240 8.02 -0.88 -7.79
CA ARG A 240 8.46 -1.72 -6.67
C ARG A 240 8.38 -3.20 -7.01
N HIS A 241 7.33 -3.63 -7.70
CA HIS A 241 7.22 -4.99 -8.20
C HIS A 241 8.39 -5.32 -9.13
N THR A 242 8.70 -4.43 -10.05
CA THR A 242 9.83 -4.55 -10.99
C THR A 242 11.17 -4.68 -10.26
N ALA A 243 11.43 -3.81 -9.28
CA ALA A 243 12.67 -3.86 -8.51
C ALA A 243 12.85 -5.19 -7.76
N ILE A 244 11.80 -5.63 -7.05
CA ILE A 244 11.83 -6.90 -6.30
C ILE A 244 12.06 -8.08 -7.25
N SER A 245 11.32 -8.17 -8.36
CA SER A 245 11.48 -9.24 -9.35
C SER A 245 12.91 -9.29 -9.90
N ARG A 246 13.48 -8.12 -10.23
CA ARG A 246 14.87 -8.04 -10.73
C ARG A 246 15.91 -8.44 -9.71
N TRP A 247 15.71 -8.13 -8.44
CA TRP A 247 16.59 -8.57 -7.37
C TRP A 247 16.58 -10.10 -7.21
N ILE A 248 15.37 -10.71 -7.32
CA ILE A 248 15.25 -12.19 -7.31
C ILE A 248 15.89 -12.79 -8.56
N GLU A 249 15.65 -12.23 -9.74
CA GLU A 249 16.29 -12.66 -11.00
C GLU A 249 17.83 -12.58 -10.95
N ALA A 250 18.35 -11.57 -10.25
CA ALA A 250 19.79 -11.39 -10.03
C ALA A 250 20.37 -12.36 -8.97
N GLY A 251 19.56 -13.23 -8.38
CA GLY A 251 20.01 -14.23 -7.40
C GLY A 251 20.19 -13.69 -5.98
N ILE A 252 19.69 -12.48 -5.66
CA ILE A 252 19.75 -11.96 -4.30
C ILE A 252 18.85 -12.82 -3.40
N PRO A 253 19.38 -13.33 -2.26
CA PRO A 253 18.62 -14.19 -1.36
C PRO A 253 17.31 -13.57 -0.90
N VAL A 254 16.22 -14.34 -0.91
CA VAL A 254 14.86 -13.86 -0.55
C VAL A 254 14.80 -13.14 0.80
N PRO A 255 15.46 -13.60 1.87
CA PRO A 255 15.49 -12.86 3.15
C PRO A 255 16.10 -11.46 3.01
N GLN A 256 17.11 -11.30 2.16
CA GLN A 256 17.74 -10.01 1.92
C GLN A 256 16.82 -9.08 1.11
N VAL A 257 16.19 -9.60 0.06
CA VAL A 257 15.17 -8.85 -0.71
C VAL A 257 14.02 -8.43 0.21
N ALA A 258 13.53 -9.32 1.06
CA ALA A 258 12.47 -9.03 2.02
C ALA A 258 12.86 -7.91 2.99
N SER A 259 14.09 -7.96 3.51
CA SER A 259 14.66 -6.94 4.39
C SER A 259 14.68 -5.57 3.71
N TRP A 260 15.26 -5.46 2.51
CA TRP A 260 15.37 -4.20 1.77
C TRP A 260 14.01 -3.66 1.33
N ALA A 261 13.13 -4.55 0.86
CA ALA A 261 11.78 -4.16 0.47
C ALA A 261 10.87 -3.81 1.66
N GLY A 262 11.18 -4.24 2.89
CA GLY A 262 10.29 -4.10 4.05
C GLY A 262 9.03 -4.95 3.91
N ASN A 263 9.22 -6.20 3.49
CA ASN A 263 8.23 -7.28 3.42
C ASN A 263 8.66 -8.44 4.30
N THR A 264 7.86 -9.50 4.38
CA THR A 264 8.28 -10.79 4.91
C THR A 264 8.75 -11.70 3.77
N SER A 265 9.63 -12.66 4.06
CA SER A 265 10.08 -13.65 3.08
C SER A 265 8.90 -14.43 2.51
N GLU A 266 7.89 -14.74 3.31
CA GLU A 266 6.65 -15.41 2.88
C GLU A 266 5.91 -14.62 1.79
N ILE A 267 5.79 -13.30 1.94
CA ILE A 267 5.17 -12.43 0.92
C ILE A 267 6.00 -12.41 -0.36
N ILE A 268 7.34 -12.37 -0.24
CA ILE A 268 8.22 -12.42 -1.41
C ILE A 268 8.09 -13.77 -2.12
N PHE A 269 8.15 -14.89 -1.41
CA PHE A 269 7.95 -16.21 -2.00
C PHE A 269 6.61 -16.32 -2.72
N LYS A 270 5.52 -15.93 -2.06
CA LYS A 270 4.17 -16.04 -2.60
C LYS A 270 3.96 -15.27 -3.89
N HIS A 271 4.56 -14.10 -4.04
CA HIS A 271 4.24 -13.20 -5.15
C HIS A 271 5.33 -13.07 -6.21
N TYR A 272 6.59 -13.47 -5.93
CA TYR A 272 7.71 -13.22 -6.83
C TYR A 272 8.55 -14.46 -7.14
N CYS A 273 8.38 -15.56 -6.39
CA CYS A 273 9.20 -16.77 -6.57
C CYS A 273 8.46 -17.88 -7.31
N ASN A 274 7.31 -17.62 -7.92
CA ASN A 274 6.61 -18.55 -8.80
C ASN A 274 7.30 -18.67 -10.18
N SER A 275 8.64 -18.56 -10.22
CA SER A 275 9.35 -18.64 -11.48
C SER A 275 9.45 -20.10 -11.93
N THR A 276 9.09 -20.33 -13.17
CA THR A 276 9.26 -21.55 -13.94
C THR A 276 10.72 -21.88 -14.28
N LYS A 277 11.69 -21.40 -13.50
CA LYS A 277 13.08 -21.82 -13.69
C LYS A 277 13.19 -23.27 -13.21
N GLU A 278 13.38 -24.18 -14.15
CA GLU A 278 13.81 -25.53 -13.85
C GLU A 278 15.25 -25.47 -13.33
N TYR A 279 15.44 -26.00 -12.15
CA TYR A 279 16.76 -26.17 -11.56
C TYR A 279 17.11 -27.65 -11.61
N GLU A 280 18.29 -27.97 -12.11
CA GLU A 280 18.84 -29.30 -11.94
C GLU A 280 19.26 -29.51 -10.48
N ILE A 281 18.95 -30.67 -9.92
CA ILE A 281 19.40 -31.05 -8.59
C ILE A 281 20.88 -31.32 -8.67
N PRO A 282 21.76 -30.60 -7.93
CA PRO A 282 23.18 -30.88 -7.97
C PRO A 282 23.48 -32.24 -7.35
N GLU A 283 24.40 -32.98 -7.96
CA GLU A 283 24.96 -34.17 -7.32
C GLU A 283 25.69 -33.79 -6.05
N LEU A 284 25.48 -34.54 -4.94
CA LEU A 284 26.10 -34.31 -3.64
C LEU A 284 27.43 -35.03 -3.53
#